data_69231b74b55daf0540149bec37600100
#
_entry.id   69231b74b55daf0540149bec37600100
#
_cell.length_a   1.000
_cell.length_b   1.000
_cell.length_c   1.000
_cell.angle_alpha   90.00
_cell.angle_beta   90.00
_cell.angle_gamma   90.00
#
_symmetry.space_group_name_H-M   'P 1'
#
loop_
_entity.id
_entity.type
_entity.pdbx_description
1 polymer ?
#
loop_
_entity_poly.entity_id
_entity_poly.type
_entity_poly.pdbx_seq_one_letter_code
_entity_poly.pdbx_strand_id
1 'polypeptide(L)'
;MRDVSLSPAACGASPEIMERMLSPLPTAVRLHEAEIAELCRRYRIKELSLFGSAARGEMGPDSDIDLLVEFLPGANVSLLRHFAAERELSELLHRKVDLVSKRALREPLRREIIPQARLLYEA
;
A
#
# COMPACT_ATOMS: atom_id res chain seq x y z
N MET A 1 -18.72 13.21 5.18
CA MET A 1 -18.95 12.59 4.73
C MET A 1 -18.99 12.17 3.85
N ARG A 2 -18.74 12.09 3.54
CA ARG A 2 -18.90 11.59 2.58
C ARG A 2 -19.39 10.68 2.05
N ASP A 3 -19.57 10.76 1.85
CA ASP A 3 -20.14 9.89 1.30
C ASP A 3 -20.24 9.39 0.59
N VAL A 4 -20.07 9.39 0.67
CA VAL A 4 -20.24 8.71 0.05
C VAL A 4 -20.45 8.16 -0.68
N SER A 5 -20.36 8.31 -0.69
CA SER A 5 -20.87 7.62 -1.46
C SER A 5 -20.48 6.78 -2.01
N LEU A 6 -19.94 6.68 -1.93
CA LEU A 6 -19.67 5.68 -2.48
C LEU A 6 -20.46 4.79 -3.14
N SER A 7 -21.12 4.73 -3.05
CA SER A 7 -22.07 3.82 -3.57
C SER A 7 -21.96 3.39 -5.00
N PRO A 8 -21.53 4.17 -5.89
CA PRO A 8 -21.37 3.69 -7.26
C PRO A 8 -20.37 2.57 -7.35
N ALA A 9 -19.42 2.59 -6.49
CA ALA A 9 -18.42 1.52 -6.48
C ALA A 9 -19.03 0.17 -6.18
N ALA A 10 -20.21 0.15 -5.62
CA ALA A 10 -20.87 -1.10 -5.31
C ALA A 10 -21.34 -1.84 -6.55
N CYS A 11 -21.50 -1.16 -7.65
CA CYS A 11 -21.97 -1.79 -8.86
C CYS A 11 -20.96 -2.79 -9.39
N GLY A 12 -21.36 -4.03 -9.55
CA GLY A 12 -20.51 -5.06 -10.09
C GLY A 12 -19.59 -5.74 -9.11
N ALA A 13 -19.52 -5.27 -7.88
CA ALA A 13 -18.69 -5.90 -6.87
C ALA A 13 -19.50 -6.89 -6.05
N SER A 14 -18.93 -8.06 -5.76
CA SER A 14 -19.59 -9.01 -4.89
C SER A 14 -19.55 -8.51 -3.46
N PRO A 15 -20.51 -8.88 -2.61
CA PRO A 15 -20.49 -8.48 -1.20
C PRO A 15 -19.20 -8.87 -0.48
N GLU A 16 -18.64 -10.02 -0.83
CA GLU A 16 -17.41 -10.48 -0.20
C GLU A 16 -16.23 -9.58 -0.54
N ILE A 17 -16.12 -9.19 -1.80
CA ILE A 17 -15.04 -8.31 -2.24
C ILE A 17 -15.21 -6.94 -1.59
N MET A 18 -16.43 -6.42 -1.56
CA MET A 18 -16.68 -5.14 -0.93
C MET A 18 -16.33 -5.16 0.54
N GLU A 19 -16.68 -6.24 1.23
CA GLU A 19 -16.37 -6.38 2.63
C GLU A 19 -14.87 -6.35 2.87
N ARG A 20 -14.10 -7.03 2.04
CA ARG A 20 -12.65 -7.02 2.15
C ARG A 20 -12.06 -5.64 1.86
N MET A 21 -12.59 -4.95 0.87
CA MET A 21 -12.11 -3.62 0.52
C MET A 21 -12.42 -2.59 1.60
N LEU A 22 -13.49 -2.82 2.37
CA LEU A 22 -13.86 -1.92 3.46
C LEU A 22 -13.28 -2.34 4.79
N SER A 23 -12.54 -3.44 4.83
CA SER A 23 -11.89 -3.89 6.06
C SER A 23 -10.92 -2.83 6.59
N PRO A 24 -10.79 -2.71 7.92
CA PRO A 24 -9.82 -1.77 8.47
C PRO A 24 -8.41 -2.11 8.00
N LEU A 25 -7.59 -1.09 7.90
CA LEU A 25 -6.17 -1.30 7.62
C LEU A 25 -5.54 -2.06 8.80
N PRO A 26 -4.45 -2.80 8.55
CA PRO A 26 -3.74 -3.47 9.63
C PRO A 26 -3.39 -2.49 10.75
N THR A 27 -3.45 -2.95 11.98
CA THR A 27 -3.20 -2.11 13.14
C THR A 27 -1.84 -1.43 13.06
N ALA A 28 -0.80 -2.17 12.63
CA ALA A 28 0.54 -1.59 12.50
C ALA A 28 0.54 -0.37 11.58
N VAL A 29 -0.19 -0.45 10.47
CA VAL A 29 -0.28 0.66 9.53
C VAL A 29 -1.04 1.83 10.14
N ARG A 30 -2.15 1.55 10.78
CA ARG A 30 -2.99 2.60 11.37
C ARG A 30 -2.27 3.36 12.49
N LEU A 31 -1.48 2.66 13.29
CA LEU A 31 -0.76 3.29 14.39
C LEU A 31 0.38 4.17 13.93
N HIS A 32 0.86 3.99 12.70
CA HIS A 32 2.05 4.68 12.22
C HIS A 32 1.79 5.53 10.98
N GLU A 33 0.55 5.98 10.77
CA GLU A 33 0.21 6.75 9.58
C GLU A 33 1.06 8.00 9.41
N ALA A 34 1.24 8.76 10.50
CA ALA A 34 2.02 10.00 10.43
C ALA A 34 3.49 9.73 10.11
N GLU A 35 4.03 8.67 10.68
CA GLU A 35 5.42 8.30 10.46
C GLU A 35 5.63 7.76 9.06
N ILE A 36 4.65 7.02 8.54
CA ILE A 36 4.69 6.56 7.16
C ILE A 36 4.70 7.76 6.21
N ALA A 37 3.85 8.75 6.46
CA ALA A 37 3.81 9.95 5.64
C ALA A 37 5.13 10.71 5.68
N GLU A 38 5.74 10.81 6.86
CA GLU A 38 7.02 11.47 7.01
C GLU A 38 8.12 10.76 6.23
N LEU A 39 8.15 9.44 6.33
CA LEU A 39 9.10 8.61 5.59
C LEU A 39 8.91 8.79 4.09
N CYS A 40 7.67 8.81 3.65
CA CYS A 40 7.37 9.00 2.22
C CYS A 40 7.88 10.35 1.72
N ARG A 41 7.74 11.40 2.53
CA ARG A 41 8.25 12.71 2.14
C ARG A 41 9.78 12.70 2.04
N ARG A 42 10.45 12.06 2.98
CA ARG A 42 11.92 11.99 2.97
C ARG A 42 12.45 11.23 1.75
N TYR A 43 11.75 10.19 1.35
CA TYR A 43 12.17 9.38 0.22
C TYR A 43 11.58 9.85 -1.11
N ARG A 44 10.82 10.95 -1.08
CA ARG A 44 10.20 11.52 -2.28
C ARG A 44 9.29 10.52 -2.97
N ILE A 45 8.50 9.86 -2.18
CA ILE A 45 7.50 8.91 -2.66
C ILE A 45 6.25 9.69 -3.09
N LYS A 46 5.75 9.38 -4.26
CA LYS A 46 4.54 9.98 -4.79
C LYS A 46 3.31 9.25 -4.26
N GLU A 47 3.38 7.93 -4.22
CA GLU A 47 2.23 7.11 -3.86
C GLU A 47 2.71 5.85 -3.17
N LEU A 48 2.05 5.48 -2.08
CA LEU A 48 2.31 4.24 -1.38
C LEU A 48 0.99 3.55 -1.13
N SER A 49 0.87 2.30 -1.53
CA SER A 49 -0.37 1.54 -1.41
C SER A 49 -0.10 0.17 -0.81
N LEU A 50 -1.12 -0.34 -0.14
CA LEU A 50 -1.08 -1.67 0.45
C LEU A 50 -1.71 -2.66 -0.53
N PHE A 51 -1.06 -3.81 -0.75
CA PHE A 51 -1.66 -4.84 -1.58
C PHE A 51 -1.44 -6.22 -0.96
N GLY A 52 -1.86 -7.27 -1.64
CA GLY A 52 -1.70 -8.62 -1.13
C GLY A 52 -2.66 -8.95 0.00
N SER A 53 -2.27 -9.87 0.87
CA SER A 53 -3.15 -10.35 1.93
C SER A 53 -3.57 -9.24 2.89
N ALA A 54 -2.68 -8.30 3.17
CA ALA A 54 -2.99 -7.19 4.08
C ALA A 54 -4.09 -6.30 3.51
N ALA A 55 -4.08 -6.06 2.20
CA ALA A 55 -5.11 -5.26 1.56
C ALA A 55 -6.46 -5.96 1.56
N ARG A 56 -6.46 -7.28 1.55
CA ARG A 56 -7.68 -8.07 1.56
C ARG A 56 -8.20 -8.38 2.96
N GLY A 57 -7.51 -7.90 4.00
CA GLY A 57 -7.90 -8.19 5.36
C GLY A 57 -7.62 -9.62 5.80
N GLU A 58 -6.72 -10.30 5.11
CA GLU A 58 -6.38 -11.70 5.38
C GLU A 58 -5.03 -11.86 6.07
N MET A 59 -4.48 -10.78 6.57
CA MET A 59 -3.16 -10.79 7.16
C MET A 59 -3.16 -11.52 8.50
N GLY A 60 -2.29 -12.54 8.61
CA GLY A 60 -2.07 -13.23 9.87
C GLY A 60 -0.96 -12.57 10.67
N PRO A 61 -0.67 -13.11 11.87
CA PRO A 61 0.34 -12.48 12.75
C PRO A 61 1.76 -12.51 12.18
N ASP A 62 2.06 -13.46 11.31
CA ASP A 62 3.38 -13.58 10.72
C ASP A 62 3.42 -13.20 9.24
N SER A 63 2.34 -12.63 8.73
CA SER A 63 2.30 -12.26 7.32
C SER A 63 3.18 -11.05 7.03
N ASP A 64 3.81 -11.06 5.87
CA ASP A 64 4.56 -9.91 5.37
C ASP A 64 3.58 -8.82 4.94
N ILE A 65 4.03 -7.59 4.97
CA ILE A 65 3.24 -6.47 4.47
C ILE A 65 3.74 -6.13 3.08
N ASP A 66 2.87 -6.25 2.09
CA ASP A 66 3.20 -5.96 0.70
C ASP A 66 2.80 -4.53 0.37
N LEU A 67 3.77 -3.71 0.00
CA LEU A 67 3.54 -2.31 -0.34
C LEU A 67 3.96 -2.02 -1.78
N LEU A 68 3.14 -1.22 -2.43
CA LEU A 68 3.37 -0.80 -3.80
C LEU A 68 3.79 0.66 -3.77
N VAL A 69 4.94 0.98 -4.33
CA VAL A 69 5.50 2.32 -4.26
C VAL A 69 5.68 2.93 -5.66
N GLU A 70 5.39 4.22 -5.75
CA GLU A 70 5.76 5.02 -6.91
C GLU A 70 6.47 6.26 -6.40
N PHE A 71 7.64 6.56 -6.95
CA PHE A 71 8.43 7.72 -6.54
C PHE A 71 8.06 8.94 -7.39
N LEU A 72 8.30 10.12 -6.84
CA LEU A 72 8.02 11.37 -7.54
C LEU A 72 8.86 11.47 -8.81
N PRO A 73 8.34 12.08 -9.88
CA PRO A 73 9.14 12.35 -11.07
C PRO A 73 10.37 13.17 -10.70
N GLY A 74 11.50 12.80 -11.25
CA GLY A 74 12.74 13.49 -10.95
C GLY A 74 13.42 13.03 -9.68
N ALA A 75 12.77 12.20 -8.87
CA ALA A 75 13.44 11.59 -7.73
C ALA A 75 14.50 10.63 -8.26
N ASN A 76 15.73 10.83 -7.82
CA ASN A 76 16.84 10.03 -8.30
C ASN A 76 16.94 8.76 -7.46
N VAL A 77 16.08 7.80 -7.76
CA VAL A 77 15.95 6.60 -6.95
C VAL A 77 16.89 5.52 -7.43
N SER A 78 17.84 5.20 -6.58
CA SER A 78 18.72 4.05 -6.83
C SER A 78 18.12 2.82 -6.15
N LEU A 79 18.65 1.66 -6.50
CA LEU A 79 18.25 0.41 -5.86
C LEU A 79 18.56 0.45 -4.37
N LEU A 80 19.68 1.07 -4.00
CA LEU A 80 20.03 1.22 -2.58
C LEU A 80 18.99 2.06 -1.84
N ARG A 81 18.51 3.12 -2.46
CA ARG A 81 17.49 3.96 -1.83
C ARG A 81 16.17 3.22 -1.69
N HIS A 82 15.81 2.43 -2.68
CA HIS A 82 14.62 1.58 -2.61
C HIS A 82 14.70 0.62 -1.42
N PHE A 83 15.83 -0.08 -1.29
CA PHE A 83 16.02 -1.02 -0.20
C PHE A 83 16.10 -0.33 1.16
N ALA A 84 16.65 0.87 1.21
CA ALA A 84 16.69 1.64 2.45
C ALA A 84 15.28 2.00 2.91
N ALA A 85 14.42 2.41 2.00
CA ALA A 85 13.03 2.72 2.32
C ALA A 85 12.31 1.47 2.81
N GLU A 86 12.53 0.34 2.15
CA GLU A 86 11.93 -0.93 2.55
C GLU A 86 12.34 -1.33 3.96
N ARG A 87 13.62 -1.17 4.28
CA ARG A 87 14.12 -1.52 5.61
C ARG A 87 13.54 -0.59 6.68
N GLU A 88 13.47 0.71 6.40
CA GLU A 88 12.90 1.64 7.36
C GLU A 88 11.43 1.36 7.62
N LEU A 89 10.69 1.02 6.57
CA LEU A 89 9.29 0.66 6.73
C LEU A 89 9.15 -0.62 7.57
N SER A 90 10.02 -1.58 7.34
CA SER A 90 10.00 -2.83 8.11
C SER A 90 10.27 -2.55 9.59
N GLU A 91 11.22 -1.69 9.87
CA GLU A 91 11.55 -1.32 11.24
C GLU A 91 10.41 -0.55 11.90
N LEU A 92 9.81 0.36 11.17
CA LEU A 92 8.70 1.17 11.67
C LEU A 92 7.50 0.31 12.00
N LEU A 93 7.16 -0.62 11.12
CA LEU A 93 5.96 -1.44 11.27
C LEU A 93 6.19 -2.71 12.07
N HIS A 94 7.44 -2.99 12.45
CA HIS A 94 7.81 -4.20 13.18
C HIS A 94 7.37 -5.46 12.46
N ARG A 95 7.44 -5.43 11.14
CA ARG A 95 7.08 -6.55 10.29
C ARG A 95 7.91 -6.50 9.03
N LYS A 96 8.11 -7.64 8.41
CA LYS A 96 8.78 -7.67 7.14
C LYS A 96 7.91 -6.96 6.09
N VAL A 97 8.47 -5.97 5.44
CA VAL A 97 7.81 -5.22 4.37
C VAL A 97 8.44 -5.60 3.05
N ASP A 98 7.60 -5.88 2.08
CA ASP A 98 8.02 -6.17 0.71
C ASP A 98 7.61 -4.97 -0.12
N LEU A 99 8.58 -4.15 -0.51
CA LEU A 99 8.32 -2.93 -1.25
C LEU A 99 8.52 -3.16 -2.74
N VAL A 100 7.43 -3.06 -3.49
CA VAL A 100 7.43 -3.35 -4.92
C VAL A 100 7.17 -2.07 -5.70
N SER A 101 7.99 -1.82 -6.71
CA SER A 101 7.82 -0.64 -7.55
C SER A 101 6.62 -0.82 -8.47
N LYS A 102 5.68 0.12 -8.40
CA LYS A 102 4.51 0.09 -9.25
C LYS A 102 4.88 0.11 -10.73
N ARG A 103 5.95 0.84 -11.06
CA ARG A 103 6.40 0.93 -12.45
C ARG A 103 7.01 -0.38 -12.96
N ALA A 104 7.50 -1.20 -12.05
CA ALA A 104 8.11 -2.47 -12.43
C ALA A 104 7.10 -3.60 -12.59
N LEU A 105 5.87 -3.39 -12.18
CA LEU A 105 4.83 -4.41 -12.33
C LEU A 105 4.51 -4.67 -13.78
N ARG A 106 4.44 -5.95 -14.13
CA ARG A 106 4.11 -6.40 -15.48
C ARG A 106 2.82 -7.19 -15.46
N GLU A 107 2.15 -7.23 -16.61
CA GLU A 107 0.99 -8.09 -16.78
C GLU A 107 1.40 -9.56 -16.67
N PRO A 108 0.56 -10.44 -16.12
CA PRO A 108 -0.80 -10.14 -15.64
C PRO A 108 -0.87 -9.63 -14.20
N LEU A 109 0.23 -9.62 -13.47
CA LEU A 109 0.24 -9.20 -12.06
C LEU A 109 -0.26 -7.77 -11.88
N ARG A 110 0.12 -6.89 -12.80
CA ARG A 110 -0.31 -5.50 -12.75
C ARG A 110 -1.84 -5.39 -12.75
N ARG A 111 -2.49 -6.17 -13.59
CA ARG A 111 -3.93 -6.17 -13.72
C ARG A 111 -4.61 -6.69 -12.45
N GLU A 112 -3.96 -7.60 -11.74
CA GLU A 112 -4.53 -8.18 -10.53
C GLU A 112 -4.28 -7.31 -9.30
N ILE A 113 -3.10 -6.74 -9.21
CA ILE A 113 -2.66 -6.04 -7.99
C ILE A 113 -3.21 -4.63 -7.91
N ILE A 114 -3.13 -3.87 -9.00
CA ILE A 114 -3.47 -2.45 -8.93
C ILE A 114 -4.93 -2.19 -8.52
N PRO A 115 -5.92 -2.92 -9.05
CA PRO A 115 -7.30 -2.66 -8.62
C PRO A 115 -7.58 -2.98 -7.16
N GLN A 116 -6.77 -3.85 -6.55
CA GLN A 116 -6.95 -4.23 -5.15
C GLN A 116 -6.13 -3.40 -4.19
N ALA A 117 -5.22 -2.59 -4.70
CA ALA A 117 -4.33 -1.82 -3.85
C ALA A 117 -5.11 -0.76 -3.07
N ARG A 118 -4.73 -0.57 -1.80
CA ARG A 118 -5.36 0.42 -0.93
C ARG A 118 -4.36 1.52 -0.64
N LEU A 119 -4.73 2.73 -0.98
CA LEU A 119 -3.84 3.88 -0.86
C LEU A 119 -3.55 4.20 0.60
N LEU A 120 -2.27 4.34 0.94
CA LEU A 120 -1.82 4.75 2.27
C LEU A 120 -1.30 6.18 2.28
N TYR A 121 -0.68 6.60 1.20
CA TYR A 121 -0.08 7.92 1.12
C TYR A 121 -0.06 8.38 -0.34
N GLU A 122 -0.34 9.66 -0.53
CA GLU A 122 -0.24 10.30 -1.83
C GLU A 122 0.26 11.73 -1.65
N ALA A 123 1.32 12.05 -2.39
CA ALA A 123 1.90 13.38 -2.32
C ALA A 123 1.03 14.44 -3.00
#